data_973f83959b148aaef345f9e1a203ab75
#
_entry.id   973f83959b148aaef345f9e1a203ab75
#
_cell.length_a   1.000
_cell.length_b   1.000
_cell.length_c   1.000
_cell.angle_alpha   90.00
_cell.angle_beta   90.00
_cell.angle_gamma   90.00
#
_symmetry.space_group_name_H-M   'P 1'
#
loop_
_entity.id
_entity.type
_entity.pdbx_description
1 polymer ?
#
loop_
_entity_poly.entity_id
_entity_poly.type
_entity_poly.pdbx_seq_one_letter_code
_entity_poly.pdbx_strand_id
1 'polypeptide(L)'
;MDAFLLALTVVANVIANGFLRNTYSKKDIGNMTDFHVFNTVSNLSSALVLALIAFCAGQMQSLSTATVLYGILLGVIAAVCSFVDMAALAVGPLSYTGIFQSCSMVIPAFSGLLFFEESVSVYQYAGAVMMILSFVCAVDTKADKNKASFRWVVYCFISFIFNGSIGVVQKFHQNTPAKEEIFPFLVITFAVSTLLTAFLWPACARKTPPTALASKGKVKKLVFYSASVGALIAFCNYLSTYLSGVMPSIIVFPVINGGIMLLTSATGLFLFREKLTKKQFLGLCAGMAAILLLCIQSEFIK
;
A
#
# COMPACT_ATOMS: atom_id res chain seq x y z
N MET A 1 11.21 2.57 -20.10
CA MET A 1 11.38 1.45 -19.15
C MET A 1 10.58 1.71 -17.88
N ASP A 2 10.64 2.90 -17.32
CA ASP A 2 10.01 3.24 -16.01
C ASP A 2 8.49 3.21 -16.04
N ALA A 3 7.86 3.67 -17.13
CA ALA A 3 6.40 3.54 -17.30
C ALA A 3 5.92 2.07 -17.31
N PHE A 4 6.72 1.17 -17.87
CA PHE A 4 6.42 -0.27 -17.82
C PHE A 4 6.52 -0.82 -16.40
N LEU A 5 7.55 -0.41 -15.63
CA LEU A 5 7.70 -0.81 -14.24
C LEU A 5 6.59 -0.26 -13.35
N LEU A 6 6.12 0.99 -13.61
CA LEU A 6 4.93 1.55 -12.96
C LEU A 6 3.69 0.68 -13.23
N ALA A 7 3.42 0.37 -14.49
CA ALA A 7 2.28 -0.47 -14.85
C ALA A 7 2.36 -1.86 -14.22
N LEU A 8 3.56 -2.46 -14.21
CA LEU A 8 3.82 -3.76 -13.60
C LEU A 8 3.57 -3.74 -12.08
N THR A 9 4.00 -2.65 -11.40
CA THR A 9 3.75 -2.44 -9.96
C THR A 9 2.24 -2.38 -9.68
N VAL A 10 1.50 -1.65 -10.49
CA VAL A 10 0.04 -1.52 -10.36
C VAL A 10 -0.64 -2.88 -10.56
N VAL A 11 -0.32 -3.60 -11.63
CA VAL A 11 -0.91 -4.92 -11.93
C VAL A 11 -0.61 -5.93 -10.83
N ALA A 12 0.65 -6.01 -10.38
CA ALA A 12 1.05 -6.92 -9.31
C ALA A 12 0.33 -6.61 -7.99
N ASN A 13 0.14 -5.32 -7.65
CA ASN A 13 -0.64 -4.91 -6.48
C ASN A 13 -2.12 -5.31 -6.58
N VAL A 14 -2.73 -5.15 -7.75
CA VAL A 14 -4.13 -5.56 -7.99
C VAL A 14 -4.29 -7.07 -7.86
N ILE A 15 -3.34 -7.85 -8.36
CA ILE A 15 -3.34 -9.31 -8.18
C ILE A 15 -3.21 -9.66 -6.69
N ALA A 16 -2.26 -9.05 -5.98
CA ALA A 16 -2.02 -9.33 -4.57
C ALA A 16 -3.22 -8.97 -3.69
N ASN A 17 -3.64 -7.71 -3.71
CA ASN A 17 -4.65 -7.18 -2.80
C ASN A 17 -6.07 -7.26 -3.37
N GLY A 18 -6.26 -6.94 -4.66
CA GLY A 18 -7.57 -6.93 -5.31
C GLY A 18 -8.12 -8.33 -5.56
N PHE A 19 -7.27 -9.29 -5.90
CA PHE A 19 -7.72 -10.65 -6.20
C PHE A 19 -7.41 -11.65 -5.09
N LEU A 20 -6.13 -11.93 -4.78
CA LEU A 20 -5.77 -13.00 -3.85
C LEU A 20 -6.23 -12.71 -2.41
N ARG A 21 -5.87 -11.54 -1.88
CA ARG A 21 -6.25 -11.14 -0.52
C ARG A 21 -7.76 -11.01 -0.36
N ASN A 22 -8.44 -10.41 -1.33
CA ASN A 22 -9.90 -10.25 -1.31
C ASN A 22 -10.63 -11.59 -1.39
N THR A 23 -10.14 -12.52 -2.23
CA THR A 23 -10.69 -13.88 -2.33
C THR A 23 -10.58 -14.64 -1.02
N TYR A 24 -9.43 -14.58 -0.36
CA TYR A 24 -9.23 -15.20 0.94
C TYR A 24 -10.05 -14.51 2.03
N SER A 25 -10.05 -13.18 2.06
CA SER A 25 -10.77 -12.39 3.06
C SER A 25 -12.28 -12.69 3.04
N LYS A 26 -12.88 -12.73 1.87
CA LYS A 26 -14.33 -13.01 1.74
C LYS A 26 -14.74 -14.43 2.17
N LYS A 27 -13.83 -15.40 2.09
CA LYS A 27 -14.16 -16.83 2.31
C LYS A 27 -13.70 -17.37 3.66
N ASP A 28 -12.56 -16.93 4.14
CA ASP A 28 -11.83 -17.62 5.22
C ASP A 28 -11.47 -16.70 6.41
N ILE A 29 -11.65 -15.37 6.33
CA ILE A 29 -11.45 -14.44 7.45
C ILE A 29 -12.77 -14.28 8.21
N GLY A 30 -12.81 -14.82 9.44
CA GLY A 30 -13.99 -14.72 10.32
C GLY A 30 -13.94 -13.57 11.32
N ASN A 31 -12.73 -13.09 11.65
CA ASN A 31 -12.53 -12.04 12.65
C ASN A 31 -11.25 -11.23 12.42
N MET A 32 -11.08 -10.17 13.20
CA MET A 32 -9.91 -9.28 13.10
C MET A 32 -8.58 -9.99 13.41
N THR A 33 -8.61 -10.99 14.28
CA THR A 33 -7.41 -11.78 14.62
C THR A 33 -6.94 -12.61 13.42
N ASP A 34 -7.86 -13.17 12.63
CA ASP A 34 -7.51 -13.88 11.39
C ASP A 34 -6.82 -12.95 10.39
N PHE A 35 -7.25 -11.70 10.31
CA PHE A 35 -6.63 -10.70 9.46
C PHE A 35 -5.20 -10.34 9.93
N HIS A 36 -4.98 -10.22 11.26
CA HIS A 36 -3.65 -10.03 11.82
C HIS A 36 -2.72 -11.20 11.50
N VAL A 37 -3.18 -12.44 11.70
CA VAL A 37 -2.40 -13.63 11.37
C VAL A 37 -2.04 -13.64 9.89
N PHE A 38 -3.00 -13.36 9.01
CA PHE A 38 -2.76 -13.27 7.57
C PHE A 38 -1.69 -12.22 7.23
N ASN A 39 -1.78 -11.02 7.79
CA ASN A 39 -0.80 -9.95 7.55
C ASN A 39 0.59 -10.31 8.09
N THR A 40 0.68 -10.88 9.29
CA THR A 40 1.95 -11.31 9.88
C THR A 40 2.63 -12.36 9.01
N VAL A 41 1.89 -13.38 8.54
CA VAL A 41 2.44 -14.42 7.65
C VAL A 41 2.80 -13.84 6.28
N SER A 42 2.02 -12.88 5.75
CA SER A 42 2.36 -12.19 4.50
C SER A 42 3.65 -11.38 4.63
N ASN A 43 3.82 -10.62 5.72
CA ASN A 43 5.04 -9.84 5.97
C ASN A 43 6.25 -10.76 6.15
N LEU A 44 6.10 -11.87 6.87
CA LEU A 44 7.15 -12.89 7.01
C LEU A 44 7.54 -13.46 5.65
N SER A 45 6.57 -13.80 4.82
CA SER A 45 6.83 -14.29 3.46
C SER A 45 7.56 -13.24 2.62
N SER A 46 7.16 -11.96 2.70
CA SER A 46 7.86 -10.85 2.02
C SER A 46 9.31 -10.76 2.47
N ALA A 47 9.57 -10.82 3.78
CA ALA A 47 10.92 -10.79 4.33
C ALA A 47 11.77 -11.96 3.83
N LEU A 48 11.21 -13.18 3.83
CA LEU A 48 11.93 -14.39 3.39
C LEU A 48 12.24 -14.38 1.91
N VAL A 49 11.30 -13.97 1.06
CA VAL A 49 11.51 -13.86 -0.39
C VAL A 49 12.60 -12.84 -0.70
N LEU A 50 12.52 -11.65 -0.09
CA LEU A 50 13.54 -10.61 -0.29
C LEU A 50 14.91 -11.01 0.27
N ALA A 51 14.94 -11.68 1.43
CA ALA A 51 16.19 -12.17 2.01
C ALA A 51 16.85 -13.22 1.11
N LEU A 52 16.06 -14.13 0.53
CA LEU A 52 16.56 -15.13 -0.43
C LEU A 52 17.16 -14.45 -1.67
N ILE A 53 16.46 -13.47 -2.24
CA ILE A 53 16.94 -12.73 -3.41
C ILE A 53 18.20 -11.93 -3.05
N ALA A 54 18.22 -11.23 -1.92
CA ALA A 54 19.36 -10.45 -1.44
C ALA A 54 20.60 -11.34 -1.22
N PHE A 55 20.39 -12.54 -0.65
CA PHE A 55 21.45 -13.54 -0.45
C PHE A 55 22.00 -14.04 -1.78
N CYS A 56 21.15 -14.44 -2.72
CA CYS A 56 21.55 -14.89 -4.05
C CYS A 56 22.26 -13.79 -4.87
N ALA A 57 21.85 -12.53 -4.67
CA ALA A 57 22.46 -11.36 -5.32
C ALA A 57 23.75 -10.87 -4.62
N GLY A 58 24.15 -11.46 -3.50
CA GLY A 58 25.34 -11.05 -2.74
C GLY A 58 25.24 -9.69 -2.04
N GLN A 59 24.03 -9.15 -1.91
CA GLN A 59 23.79 -7.80 -1.37
C GLN A 59 23.70 -7.71 0.17
N MET A 60 23.91 -8.83 0.87
CA MET A 60 23.86 -8.87 2.34
C MET A 60 25.22 -8.65 3.02
N GLN A 61 26.29 -8.41 2.24
CA GLN A 61 27.67 -8.41 2.78
C GLN A 61 28.06 -7.11 3.47
N SER A 62 27.45 -5.99 3.10
CA SER A 62 27.73 -4.69 3.74
C SER A 62 26.41 -3.92 3.89
N LEU A 63 25.99 -3.73 5.13
CA LEU A 63 24.80 -2.96 5.45
C LEU A 63 25.21 -1.56 5.93
N SER A 64 24.76 -0.53 5.27
CA SER A 64 24.97 0.83 5.74
C SER A 64 24.06 1.12 6.94
N THR A 65 24.54 1.97 7.84
CA THR A 65 23.74 2.45 8.98
C THR A 65 22.45 3.12 8.52
N ALA A 66 22.47 3.84 7.40
CA ALA A 66 21.30 4.48 6.82
C ALA A 66 20.22 3.44 6.44
N THR A 67 20.61 2.37 5.74
CA THR A 67 19.71 1.27 5.37
C THR A 67 19.06 0.63 6.59
N VAL A 68 19.84 0.39 7.65
CA VAL A 68 19.31 -0.19 8.89
C VAL A 68 18.30 0.77 9.56
N LEU A 69 18.65 2.04 9.72
CA LEU A 69 17.80 3.03 10.36
C LEU A 69 16.50 3.26 9.58
N TYR A 70 16.58 3.49 8.28
CA TYR A 70 15.38 3.67 7.45
C TYR A 70 14.54 2.39 7.35
N GLY A 71 15.17 1.20 7.32
CA GLY A 71 14.47 -0.07 7.33
C GLY A 71 13.69 -0.32 8.62
N ILE A 72 14.30 -0.03 9.78
CA ILE A 72 13.61 -0.11 11.08
C ILE A 72 12.47 0.92 11.13
N LEU A 73 12.75 2.17 10.75
CA LEU A 73 11.74 3.23 10.74
C LEU A 73 10.54 2.85 9.87
N LEU A 74 10.78 2.39 8.65
CA LEU A 74 9.71 1.96 7.75
C LEU A 74 8.95 0.75 8.29
N GLY A 75 9.64 -0.22 8.90
CA GLY A 75 9.03 -1.40 9.51
C GLY A 75 8.11 -1.06 10.67
N VAL A 76 8.51 -0.10 11.52
CA VAL A 76 7.66 0.43 12.61
C VAL A 76 6.45 1.15 12.04
N ILE A 77 6.66 2.05 11.07
CA ILE A 77 5.57 2.78 10.39
C ILE A 77 4.56 1.80 9.79
N ALA A 78 5.02 0.79 9.05
CA ALA A 78 4.17 -0.21 8.41
C ALA A 78 3.37 -1.04 9.43
N ALA A 79 3.97 -1.43 10.56
CA ALA A 79 3.30 -2.16 11.62
C ALA A 79 2.21 -1.30 12.30
N VAL A 80 2.54 -0.05 12.66
CA VAL A 80 1.58 0.90 13.25
C VAL A 80 0.44 1.19 12.28
N CYS A 81 0.76 1.43 11.00
CA CYS A 81 -0.21 1.66 9.95
C CYS A 81 -1.21 0.51 9.85
N SER A 82 -0.73 -0.74 9.73
CA SER A 82 -1.59 -1.92 9.67
C SER A 82 -2.52 -2.05 10.86
N PHE A 83 -2.04 -1.70 12.06
CA PHE A 83 -2.83 -1.76 13.28
C PHE A 83 -3.91 -0.66 13.33
N VAL A 84 -3.55 0.58 12.98
CA VAL A 84 -4.47 1.72 12.96
C VAL A 84 -5.53 1.58 11.87
N ASP A 85 -5.15 1.10 10.69
CA ASP A 85 -6.08 0.81 9.59
C ASP A 85 -7.18 -0.16 10.02
N MET A 86 -6.79 -1.23 10.72
CA MET A 86 -7.74 -2.19 11.26
C MET A 86 -8.62 -1.59 12.34
N ALA A 87 -8.06 -0.76 13.24
CA ALA A 87 -8.84 -0.08 14.27
C ALA A 87 -9.87 0.86 13.64
N ALA A 88 -9.50 1.59 12.59
CA ALA A 88 -10.42 2.46 11.84
C ALA A 88 -11.56 1.65 11.19
N LEU A 89 -11.22 0.54 10.53
CA LEU A 89 -12.20 -0.35 9.89
C LEU A 89 -13.16 -1.01 10.88
N ALA A 90 -12.70 -1.25 12.11
CA ALA A 90 -13.53 -1.85 13.16
C ALA A 90 -14.59 -0.91 13.74
N VAL A 91 -14.35 0.40 13.74
CA VAL A 91 -15.20 1.36 14.46
C VAL A 91 -15.93 2.37 13.59
N GLY A 92 -15.72 2.33 12.27
CA GLY A 92 -16.30 3.32 11.37
C GLY A 92 -16.63 2.83 9.96
N PRO A 93 -17.05 3.76 9.10
CA PRO A 93 -17.46 3.43 7.74
C PRO A 93 -16.29 2.98 6.87
N LEU A 94 -16.39 1.80 6.28
CA LEU A 94 -15.37 1.18 5.43
C LEU A 94 -14.98 2.08 4.25
N SER A 95 -15.99 2.60 3.55
CA SER A 95 -15.81 3.40 2.34
C SER A 95 -15.05 4.70 2.60
N TYR A 96 -15.39 5.39 3.67
CA TYR A 96 -14.69 6.64 4.04
C TYR A 96 -13.27 6.36 4.54
N THR A 97 -13.04 5.27 5.27
CA THR A 97 -11.69 4.84 5.68
C THR A 97 -10.81 4.62 4.44
N GLY A 98 -11.34 3.98 3.40
CA GLY A 98 -10.63 3.79 2.13
C GLY A 98 -10.28 5.11 1.42
N ILE A 99 -11.13 6.16 1.52
CA ILE A 99 -10.79 7.50 0.99
C ILE A 99 -9.56 8.06 1.72
N PHE A 100 -9.56 8.06 3.05
CA PHE A 100 -8.43 8.58 3.83
C PHE A 100 -7.13 7.86 3.49
N GLN A 101 -7.16 6.53 3.40
CA GLN A 101 -6.00 5.73 3.02
C GLN A 101 -5.50 6.06 1.61
N SER A 102 -6.41 6.18 0.63
CA SER A 102 -6.04 6.50 -0.75
C SER A 102 -5.50 7.92 -0.89
N CYS A 103 -6.09 8.89 -0.19
CA CYS A 103 -5.63 10.28 -0.20
C CYS A 103 -4.26 10.46 0.47
N SER A 104 -3.79 9.51 1.30
CA SER A 104 -2.48 9.58 1.96
C SER A 104 -1.31 9.69 0.98
N MET A 105 -1.49 9.30 -0.28
CA MET A 105 -0.50 9.49 -1.35
C MET A 105 -0.10 10.96 -1.57
N VAL A 106 -0.91 11.91 -1.11
CA VAL A 106 -0.60 13.35 -1.17
C VAL A 106 0.68 13.66 -0.40
N ILE A 107 0.89 13.00 0.75
CA ILE A 107 2.07 13.21 1.59
C ILE A 107 3.37 12.91 0.83
N PRO A 108 3.60 11.69 0.29
CA PRO A 108 4.81 11.42 -0.46
C PRO A 108 4.87 12.16 -1.81
N ALA A 109 3.72 12.43 -2.47
CA ALA A 109 3.70 13.18 -3.71
C ALA A 109 4.25 14.61 -3.53
N PHE A 110 3.83 15.30 -2.46
CA PHE A 110 4.32 16.65 -2.16
C PHE A 110 5.64 16.67 -1.38
N SER A 111 6.08 15.56 -0.78
CA SER A 111 7.39 15.50 -0.13
C SER A 111 8.54 15.73 -1.12
N GLY A 112 8.35 15.37 -2.40
CA GLY A 112 9.29 15.63 -3.48
C GLY A 112 9.61 17.12 -3.63
N LEU A 113 8.60 17.97 -3.56
CA LEU A 113 8.73 19.42 -3.61
C LEU A 113 9.40 20.00 -2.36
N LEU A 114 9.03 19.47 -1.17
CA LEU A 114 9.44 20.05 0.09
C LEU A 114 10.87 19.67 0.48
N PHE A 115 11.31 18.46 0.16
CA PHE A 115 12.56 17.90 0.67
C PHE A 115 13.58 17.55 -0.42
N PHE A 116 13.14 17.43 -1.68
CA PHE A 116 13.99 16.91 -2.76
C PHE A 116 14.10 17.86 -3.96
N GLU A 117 13.61 19.10 -3.83
CA GLU A 117 13.69 20.15 -4.86
C GLU A 117 13.16 19.68 -6.25
N GLU A 118 12.20 18.75 -6.25
CA GLU A 118 11.61 18.26 -7.48
C GLU A 118 10.82 19.38 -8.18
N SER A 119 11.11 19.60 -9.46
CA SER A 119 10.32 20.53 -10.28
C SER A 119 9.01 19.88 -10.68
N VAL A 120 7.91 20.57 -10.48
CA VAL A 120 6.56 20.08 -10.77
C VAL A 120 5.85 21.04 -11.70
N SER A 121 5.27 20.50 -12.80
CA SER A 121 4.50 21.28 -13.75
C SER A 121 3.09 21.59 -13.24
N VAL A 122 2.46 22.62 -13.77
CA VAL A 122 1.06 22.97 -13.45
C VAL A 122 0.12 21.80 -13.79
N TYR A 123 0.40 21.05 -14.85
CA TYR A 123 -0.38 19.87 -15.24
C TYR A 123 -0.31 18.75 -14.20
N GLN A 124 0.86 18.54 -13.60
CA GLN A 124 1.04 17.55 -12.53
C GLN A 124 0.33 17.95 -11.24
N TYR A 125 0.32 19.24 -10.89
CA TYR A 125 -0.52 19.74 -9.80
C TYR A 125 -2.01 19.49 -10.06
N ALA A 126 -2.49 19.83 -11.25
CA ALA A 126 -3.88 19.61 -11.64
C ALA A 126 -4.22 18.10 -11.62
N GLY A 127 -3.32 17.26 -12.10
CA GLY A 127 -3.46 15.82 -12.06
C GLY A 127 -3.56 15.26 -10.64
N ALA A 128 -2.70 15.73 -9.71
CA ALA A 128 -2.74 15.31 -8.30
C ALA A 128 -4.07 15.70 -7.62
N VAL A 129 -4.54 16.93 -7.83
CA VAL A 129 -5.84 17.39 -7.30
C VAL A 129 -6.99 16.57 -7.90
N MET A 130 -6.97 16.34 -9.21
CA MET A 130 -7.98 15.53 -9.89
C MET A 130 -7.98 14.09 -9.42
N MET A 131 -6.82 13.52 -9.07
CA MET A 131 -6.71 12.17 -8.49
C MET A 131 -7.39 12.08 -7.13
N ILE A 132 -7.21 13.09 -6.26
CA ILE A 132 -7.91 13.16 -4.96
C ILE A 132 -9.43 13.21 -5.17
N LEU A 133 -9.90 14.06 -6.09
CA LEU A 133 -11.32 14.14 -6.41
C LEU A 133 -11.87 12.82 -6.97
N SER A 134 -11.08 12.12 -7.78
CA SER A 134 -11.40 10.78 -8.27
C SER A 134 -11.64 9.79 -7.12
N PHE A 135 -10.77 9.73 -6.11
CA PHE A 135 -10.95 8.86 -4.95
C PHE A 135 -12.24 9.17 -4.19
N VAL A 136 -12.53 10.46 -3.95
CA VAL A 136 -13.76 10.89 -3.28
C VAL A 136 -15.01 10.48 -4.08
N CYS A 137 -14.94 10.53 -5.41
CA CYS A 137 -16.05 10.13 -6.29
C CYS A 137 -16.19 8.59 -6.39
N ALA A 138 -15.07 7.85 -6.37
CA ALA A 138 -15.08 6.40 -6.59
C ALA A 138 -15.74 5.62 -5.43
N VAL A 139 -15.86 6.22 -4.24
CA VAL A 139 -16.40 5.54 -3.06
C VAL A 139 -17.90 5.65 -2.97
N ASP A 140 -18.58 4.53 -2.70
CA ASP A 140 -20.01 4.48 -2.42
C ASP A 140 -20.30 4.75 -0.93
N THR A 141 -20.66 5.99 -0.63
CA THR A 141 -20.98 6.43 0.73
C THR A 141 -22.38 5.97 1.21
N LYS A 142 -23.24 5.48 0.32
CA LYS A 142 -24.58 5.03 0.67
C LYS A 142 -24.63 3.61 1.23
N ALA A 143 -23.62 2.80 0.96
CA ALA A 143 -23.52 1.43 1.42
C ALA A 143 -23.12 1.31 2.90
N ASP A 144 -22.60 2.38 3.51
CA ASP A 144 -22.08 2.36 4.87
C ASP A 144 -23.20 2.56 5.91
N LYS A 145 -23.42 1.54 6.74
CA LYS A 145 -24.38 1.58 7.84
C LYS A 145 -23.80 2.14 9.15
N ASN A 146 -22.50 2.22 9.28
CA ASN A 146 -21.82 2.69 10.48
C ASN A 146 -21.71 4.22 10.50
N LYS A 147 -22.02 4.82 11.64
CA LYS A 147 -21.87 6.27 11.85
C LYS A 147 -20.40 6.62 12.14
N ALA A 148 -19.94 7.72 11.58
CA ALA A 148 -18.63 8.28 11.90
C ALA A 148 -18.57 8.70 13.38
N SER A 149 -17.60 8.16 14.13
CA SER A 149 -17.34 8.54 15.53
C SER A 149 -16.07 9.38 15.60
N PHE A 150 -15.89 10.16 16.65
CA PHE A 150 -14.66 10.93 16.85
C PHE A 150 -13.41 10.02 16.89
N ARG A 151 -13.52 8.84 17.52
CA ARG A 151 -12.44 7.84 17.56
C ARG A 151 -12.06 7.37 16.16
N TRP A 152 -13.04 7.14 15.30
CA TRP A 152 -12.80 6.77 13.91
C TRP A 152 -12.06 7.86 13.15
N VAL A 153 -12.44 9.14 13.31
CA VAL A 153 -11.75 10.28 12.66
C VAL A 153 -10.28 10.31 13.08
N VAL A 154 -9.99 10.12 14.37
CA VAL A 154 -8.60 10.07 14.89
C VAL A 154 -7.82 8.92 14.25
N TYR A 155 -8.39 7.71 14.19
CA TYR A 155 -7.73 6.58 13.52
C TYR A 155 -7.51 6.83 12.03
N CYS A 156 -8.48 7.40 11.31
CA CYS A 156 -8.31 7.76 9.89
C CYS A 156 -7.21 8.79 9.69
N PHE A 157 -7.09 9.79 10.57
CA PHE A 157 -6.06 10.81 10.48
C PHE A 157 -4.66 10.22 10.76
N ILE A 158 -4.53 9.38 11.77
CA ILE A 158 -3.28 8.66 12.06
C ILE A 158 -2.92 7.75 10.88
N SER A 159 -3.89 6.98 10.36
CA SER A 159 -3.72 6.14 9.19
C SER A 159 -3.24 6.94 7.97
N PHE A 160 -3.85 8.10 7.70
CA PHE A 160 -3.46 9.00 6.61
C PHE A 160 -1.98 9.40 6.72
N ILE A 161 -1.52 9.82 7.91
CA ILE A 161 -0.13 10.24 8.14
C ILE A 161 0.82 9.05 7.96
N PHE A 162 0.55 7.92 8.61
CA PHE A 162 1.46 6.76 8.57
C PHE A 162 1.51 6.11 7.19
N ASN A 163 0.38 5.94 6.50
CA ASN A 163 0.37 5.46 5.11
C ASN A 163 1.16 6.38 4.18
N GLY A 164 0.99 7.70 4.29
CA GLY A 164 1.75 8.65 3.50
C GLY A 164 3.25 8.63 3.82
N SER A 165 3.61 8.44 5.08
CA SER A 165 5.02 8.39 5.51
C SER A 165 5.79 7.20 4.91
N ILE A 166 5.12 6.11 4.53
CA ILE A 166 5.76 4.96 3.87
C ILE A 166 6.51 5.41 2.62
N GLY A 167 5.84 6.10 1.71
CA GLY A 167 6.45 6.59 0.47
C GLY A 167 7.54 7.63 0.71
N VAL A 168 7.38 8.47 1.71
CA VAL A 168 8.40 9.48 2.11
C VAL A 168 9.68 8.78 2.56
N VAL A 169 9.60 7.78 3.44
CA VAL A 169 10.78 7.04 3.93
C VAL A 169 11.46 6.26 2.80
N GLN A 170 10.69 5.66 1.88
CA GLN A 170 11.25 5.03 0.68
C GLN A 170 12.04 6.03 -0.16
N LYS A 171 11.49 7.21 -0.40
CA LYS A 171 12.17 8.28 -1.14
C LYS A 171 13.43 8.78 -0.43
N PHE A 172 13.37 8.97 0.89
CA PHE A 172 14.56 9.36 1.66
C PHE A 172 15.68 8.32 1.54
N HIS A 173 15.36 7.03 1.69
CA HIS A 173 16.36 5.96 1.51
C HIS A 173 17.00 6.02 0.12
N GLN A 174 16.21 6.24 -0.93
CA GLN A 174 16.69 6.31 -2.31
C GLN A 174 17.53 7.57 -2.61
N ASN A 175 17.47 8.58 -1.76
CA ASN A 175 18.32 9.77 -1.84
C ASN A 175 19.57 9.69 -0.95
N THR A 176 19.87 8.54 -0.36
CA THR A 176 21.12 8.29 0.37
C THR A 176 22.17 7.63 -0.53
N PRO A 177 23.45 7.64 -0.13
CA PRO A 177 24.50 6.84 -0.81
C PRO A 177 24.21 5.33 -0.84
N ALA A 178 23.33 4.86 0.05
CA ALA A 178 22.92 3.47 0.18
C ALA A 178 21.73 3.07 -0.72
N LYS A 179 21.38 3.87 -1.72
CA LYS A 179 20.21 3.63 -2.61
C LYS A 179 20.20 2.26 -3.30
N GLU A 180 21.36 1.66 -3.52
CA GLU A 180 21.48 0.32 -4.11
C GLU A 180 21.08 -0.82 -3.14
N GLU A 181 21.02 -0.53 -1.83
CA GLU A 181 20.68 -1.51 -0.78
C GLU A 181 19.16 -1.71 -0.61
N ILE A 182 18.39 -1.71 -1.71
CA ILE A 182 16.91 -1.82 -1.65
C ILE A 182 16.46 -3.14 -1.03
N PHE A 183 17.10 -4.27 -1.39
CA PHE A 183 16.73 -5.57 -0.85
C PHE A 183 16.99 -5.65 0.66
N PRO A 184 18.19 -5.33 1.20
CA PRO A 184 18.40 -5.29 2.63
C PRO A 184 17.47 -4.33 3.37
N PHE A 185 17.23 -3.14 2.83
CA PHE A 185 16.30 -2.16 3.37
C PHE A 185 14.90 -2.76 3.57
N LEU A 186 14.36 -3.41 2.53
CA LEU A 186 13.03 -4.02 2.60
C LEU A 186 13.00 -5.29 3.46
N VAL A 187 14.08 -6.09 3.50
CA VAL A 187 14.20 -7.24 4.42
C VAL A 187 14.05 -6.78 5.86
N ILE A 188 14.80 -5.74 6.25
CA ILE A 188 14.71 -5.18 7.60
C ILE A 188 13.29 -4.63 7.86
N THR A 189 12.72 -3.90 6.89
CA THR A 189 11.36 -3.37 6.98
C THR A 189 10.34 -4.46 7.29
N PHE A 190 10.30 -5.51 6.48
CA PHE A 190 9.32 -6.59 6.65
C PHE A 190 9.63 -7.46 7.87
N ALA A 191 10.89 -7.66 8.25
CA ALA A 191 11.26 -8.36 9.46
C ALA A 191 10.78 -7.62 10.72
N VAL A 192 11.05 -6.31 10.82
CA VAL A 192 10.59 -5.47 11.92
C VAL A 192 9.06 -5.44 11.99
N SER A 193 8.39 -5.24 10.84
CA SER A 193 6.93 -5.26 10.78
C SER A 193 6.36 -6.62 11.22
N THR A 194 6.98 -7.73 10.82
CA THR A 194 6.58 -9.08 11.25
C THR A 194 6.73 -9.25 12.77
N LEU A 195 7.87 -8.86 13.33
CA LEU A 195 8.12 -8.96 14.76
C LEU A 195 7.12 -8.16 15.59
N LEU A 196 6.85 -6.91 15.19
CA LEU A 196 5.90 -6.04 15.88
C LEU A 196 4.46 -6.57 15.77
N THR A 197 4.02 -6.99 14.59
CA THR A 197 2.68 -7.55 14.42
C THR A 197 2.52 -8.90 15.13
N ALA A 198 3.55 -9.75 15.15
CA ALA A 198 3.55 -11.00 15.89
C ALA A 198 3.52 -10.77 17.41
N PHE A 199 4.21 -9.73 17.91
CA PHE A 199 4.20 -9.39 19.34
C PHE A 199 2.81 -8.87 19.80
N LEU A 200 2.11 -8.15 18.94
CA LEU A 200 0.78 -7.61 19.24
C LEU A 200 -0.34 -8.66 19.08
N TRP A 201 -0.11 -9.71 18.30
CA TRP A 201 -1.11 -10.76 18.05
C TRP A 201 -1.66 -11.42 19.32
N PRO A 202 -0.88 -11.84 20.34
CA PRO A 202 -1.44 -12.48 21.53
C PRO A 202 -2.43 -11.62 22.28
N ALA A 203 -2.27 -10.30 22.27
CA ALA A 203 -3.19 -9.36 22.90
C ALA A 203 -4.55 -9.34 22.17
N CYS A 204 -4.56 -9.44 20.84
CA CYS A 204 -5.76 -9.54 20.03
C CYS A 204 -6.43 -10.92 20.15
N ALA A 205 -5.64 -11.99 20.18
CA ALA A 205 -6.10 -13.38 20.28
C ALA A 205 -6.79 -13.72 21.61
N ARG A 206 -6.44 -13.00 22.68
CA ARG A 206 -7.13 -13.14 23.98
C ARG A 206 -8.62 -12.75 23.92
N LYS A 207 -8.98 -11.78 23.06
CA LYS A 207 -10.36 -11.32 22.91
C LYS A 207 -11.15 -12.14 21.90
N THR A 208 -10.52 -12.50 20.79
CA THR A 208 -11.12 -13.26 19.69
C THR A 208 -10.10 -14.26 19.15
N PRO A 209 -10.22 -15.56 19.47
CA PRO A 209 -9.28 -16.59 18.99
C PRO A 209 -9.31 -16.70 17.46
N PRO A 210 -8.15 -16.94 16.82
CA PRO A 210 -8.06 -17.05 15.36
C PRO A 210 -8.77 -18.29 14.84
N THR A 211 -9.76 -18.11 13.96
CA THR A 211 -10.46 -19.22 13.32
C THR A 211 -9.68 -19.82 12.15
N ALA A 212 -8.77 -19.04 11.57
CA ALA A 212 -7.89 -19.47 10.48
C ALA A 212 -6.93 -20.61 10.89
N LEU A 213 -6.62 -20.76 12.18
CA LEU A 213 -5.76 -21.82 12.73
C LEU A 213 -6.55 -23.05 13.24
N ALA A 214 -7.88 -23.06 13.13
CA ALA A 214 -8.73 -24.09 13.72
C ALA A 214 -8.60 -25.49 13.07
N SER A 215 -8.08 -25.59 11.83
CA SER A 215 -7.89 -26.87 11.15
C SER A 215 -6.69 -26.86 10.20
N LYS A 216 -6.08 -28.04 9.95
CA LYS A 216 -4.95 -28.18 9.01
C LYS A 216 -5.30 -27.67 7.59
N GLY A 217 -6.52 -27.85 7.11
CA GLY A 217 -6.97 -27.37 5.82
C GLY A 217 -7.02 -25.84 5.74
N LYS A 218 -7.50 -25.18 6.80
CA LYS A 218 -7.49 -23.70 6.90
C LYS A 218 -6.08 -23.15 6.99
N VAL A 219 -5.20 -23.77 7.77
CA VAL A 219 -3.79 -23.38 7.86
C VAL A 219 -3.08 -23.48 6.49
N LYS A 220 -3.32 -24.56 5.73
CA LYS A 220 -2.73 -24.72 4.39
C LYS A 220 -3.19 -23.60 3.45
N LYS A 221 -4.48 -23.25 3.46
CA LYS A 221 -5.02 -22.13 2.68
C LYS A 221 -4.43 -20.79 3.15
N LEU A 222 -4.39 -20.54 4.47
CA LEU A 222 -3.78 -19.34 5.04
C LEU A 222 -2.36 -19.16 4.51
N VAL A 223 -1.51 -20.18 4.67
CA VAL A 223 -0.11 -20.13 4.24
C VAL A 223 0.01 -19.91 2.74
N PHE A 224 -0.77 -20.63 1.92
CA PHE A 224 -0.73 -20.46 0.47
C PHE A 224 -1.08 -19.04 0.04
N TYR A 225 -2.23 -18.50 0.49
CA TYR A 225 -2.67 -17.16 0.10
C TYR A 225 -1.77 -16.07 0.67
N SER A 226 -1.39 -16.16 1.96
CA SER A 226 -0.54 -15.15 2.58
C SER A 226 0.89 -15.17 2.02
N ALA A 227 1.45 -16.33 1.71
CA ALA A 227 2.76 -16.43 1.05
C ALA A 227 2.74 -15.84 -0.36
N SER A 228 1.70 -16.15 -1.16
CA SER A 228 1.55 -15.61 -2.50
C SER A 228 1.37 -14.08 -2.47
N VAL A 229 0.53 -13.57 -1.57
CA VAL A 229 0.35 -12.13 -1.36
C VAL A 229 1.64 -11.49 -0.89
N GLY A 230 2.35 -12.10 0.07
CA GLY A 230 3.61 -11.58 0.58
C GLY A 230 4.70 -11.47 -0.50
N ALA A 231 4.84 -12.49 -1.35
CA ALA A 231 5.79 -12.46 -2.46
C ALA A 231 5.48 -11.32 -3.46
N LEU A 232 4.21 -11.13 -3.82
CA LEU A 232 3.80 -10.03 -4.70
C LEU A 232 3.96 -8.66 -4.04
N ILE A 233 3.65 -8.52 -2.75
CA ILE A 233 3.87 -7.29 -1.99
C ILE A 233 5.36 -6.95 -1.90
N ALA A 234 6.22 -7.95 -1.69
CA ALA A 234 7.68 -7.78 -1.72
C ALA A 234 8.13 -7.19 -3.05
N PHE A 235 7.68 -7.78 -4.15
CA PHE A 235 7.97 -7.31 -5.50
C PHE A 235 7.45 -5.88 -5.75
N CYS A 236 6.21 -5.58 -5.36
CA CYS A 236 5.62 -4.25 -5.48
C CYS A 236 6.41 -3.19 -4.69
N ASN A 237 6.80 -3.50 -3.45
CA ASN A 237 7.57 -2.58 -2.63
C ASN A 237 8.98 -2.36 -3.19
N TYR A 238 9.62 -3.40 -3.74
CA TYR A 238 10.89 -3.25 -4.44
C TYR A 238 10.76 -2.27 -5.61
N LEU A 239 9.80 -2.49 -6.50
CA LEU A 239 9.58 -1.61 -7.65
C LEU A 239 9.18 -0.19 -7.22
N SER A 240 8.30 -0.03 -6.24
CA SER A 240 7.89 1.27 -5.72
C SER A 240 9.06 2.03 -5.12
N THR A 241 9.93 1.37 -4.34
CA THR A 241 11.13 1.96 -3.77
C THR A 241 12.11 2.37 -4.87
N TYR A 242 12.39 1.49 -5.82
CA TYR A 242 13.26 1.79 -6.97
C TYR A 242 12.74 3.00 -7.77
N LEU A 243 11.46 2.97 -8.15
CA LEU A 243 10.84 4.04 -8.93
C LEU A 243 10.83 5.39 -8.18
N SER A 244 10.70 5.37 -6.86
CA SER A 244 10.80 6.59 -6.05
C SER A 244 12.20 7.24 -6.12
N GLY A 245 13.24 6.49 -6.44
CA GLY A 245 14.60 6.99 -6.65
C GLY A 245 14.86 7.58 -8.03
N VAL A 246 14.14 7.11 -9.06
CA VAL A 246 14.42 7.47 -10.46
C VAL A 246 13.36 8.40 -11.08
N MET A 247 12.21 8.57 -10.43
CA MET A 247 11.12 9.41 -10.94
C MET A 247 10.64 10.40 -9.88
N PRO A 248 10.04 11.54 -10.30
CA PRO A 248 9.42 12.48 -9.37
C PRO A 248 8.31 11.85 -8.53
N SER A 249 8.31 12.16 -7.25
CA SER A 249 7.34 11.62 -6.27
C SER A 249 5.90 11.92 -6.64
N ILE A 250 5.64 13.10 -7.22
CA ILE A 250 4.31 13.53 -7.65
C ILE A 250 3.75 12.70 -8.81
N ILE A 251 4.58 11.95 -9.51
CA ILE A 251 4.17 11.01 -10.56
C ILE A 251 4.01 9.60 -9.97
N VAL A 252 5.06 9.11 -9.29
CA VAL A 252 5.15 7.71 -8.81
C VAL A 252 3.97 7.35 -7.92
N PHE A 253 3.75 8.10 -6.85
CA PHE A 253 2.77 7.71 -5.84
C PHE A 253 1.32 7.86 -6.30
N PRO A 254 0.90 8.95 -6.98
CA PRO A 254 -0.45 9.03 -7.51
C PRO A 254 -0.73 8.03 -8.63
N VAL A 255 0.24 7.77 -9.53
CA VAL A 255 0.05 6.80 -10.62
C VAL A 255 -0.08 5.38 -10.07
N ILE A 256 0.74 4.98 -9.09
CA ILE A 256 0.62 3.66 -8.46
C ILE A 256 -0.75 3.55 -7.74
N ASN A 257 -1.06 4.47 -6.83
CA ASN A 257 -2.30 4.37 -6.03
C ASN A 257 -3.56 4.56 -6.88
N GLY A 258 -3.55 5.53 -7.80
CA GLY A 258 -4.65 5.76 -8.72
C GLY A 258 -4.84 4.59 -9.70
N GLY A 259 -3.75 4.05 -10.24
CA GLY A 259 -3.78 2.88 -11.10
C GLY A 259 -4.34 1.65 -10.39
N ILE A 260 -3.94 1.39 -9.14
CA ILE A 260 -4.50 0.31 -8.31
C ILE A 260 -6.01 0.51 -8.13
N MET A 261 -6.46 1.72 -7.79
CA MET A 261 -7.88 2.03 -7.64
C MET A 261 -8.66 1.79 -8.94
N LEU A 262 -8.16 2.30 -10.08
CA LEU A 262 -8.81 2.15 -11.37
C LEU A 262 -8.92 0.68 -11.79
N LEU A 263 -7.83 -0.09 -11.71
CA LEU A 263 -7.84 -1.49 -12.08
C LEU A 263 -8.65 -2.36 -11.10
N THR A 264 -8.62 -2.06 -9.80
CA THR A 264 -9.45 -2.77 -8.82
C THR A 264 -10.93 -2.53 -9.09
N SER A 265 -11.32 -1.29 -9.41
CA SER A 265 -12.70 -0.96 -9.79
C SER A 265 -13.10 -1.61 -11.10
N ALA A 266 -12.20 -1.66 -12.08
CA ALA A 266 -12.43 -2.36 -13.34
C ALA A 266 -12.60 -3.88 -13.12
N THR A 267 -11.78 -4.50 -12.26
CA THR A 267 -11.96 -5.93 -11.91
C THR A 267 -13.29 -6.18 -11.20
N GLY A 268 -13.72 -5.27 -10.32
CA GLY A 268 -15.06 -5.30 -9.70
C GLY A 268 -16.18 -5.32 -10.75
N LEU A 269 -16.08 -4.41 -11.73
CA LEU A 269 -17.06 -4.28 -12.80
C LEU A 269 -17.10 -5.52 -13.72
N PHE A 270 -15.93 -5.97 -14.24
CA PHE A 270 -15.86 -6.99 -15.26
C PHE A 270 -15.89 -8.42 -14.71
N LEU A 271 -15.15 -8.71 -13.63
CA LEU A 271 -15.07 -10.06 -13.05
C LEU A 271 -16.21 -10.35 -12.07
N PHE A 272 -16.53 -9.38 -11.22
CA PHE A 272 -17.56 -9.57 -10.19
C PHE A 272 -18.93 -9.03 -10.60
N ARG A 273 -19.04 -8.43 -11.80
CA ARG A 273 -20.28 -7.83 -12.35
C ARG A 273 -20.95 -6.85 -11.38
N GLU A 274 -20.14 -6.11 -10.62
CA GLU A 274 -20.63 -5.08 -9.72
C GLU A 274 -21.17 -3.91 -10.52
N LYS A 275 -22.32 -3.35 -10.10
CA LYS A 275 -22.92 -2.20 -10.76
C LYS A 275 -22.29 -0.92 -10.18
N LEU A 276 -21.63 -0.14 -11.02
CA LEU A 276 -21.12 1.16 -10.63
C LEU A 276 -22.24 2.19 -10.60
N THR A 277 -22.25 3.03 -9.58
CA THR A 277 -23.07 4.25 -9.56
C THR A 277 -22.52 5.27 -10.54
N LYS A 278 -23.35 6.22 -11.00
CA LYS A 278 -22.90 7.33 -11.86
C LYS A 278 -21.72 8.10 -11.25
N LYS A 279 -21.72 8.27 -9.91
CA LYS A 279 -20.65 8.95 -9.18
C LYS A 279 -19.33 8.17 -9.26
N GLN A 280 -19.37 6.86 -9.07
CA GLN A 280 -18.19 5.99 -9.19
C GLN A 280 -17.63 5.97 -10.61
N PHE A 281 -18.49 5.94 -11.63
CA PHE A 281 -18.08 6.00 -13.01
C PHE A 281 -17.37 7.34 -13.34
N LEU A 282 -17.91 8.46 -12.88
CA LEU A 282 -17.26 9.79 -13.00
C LEU A 282 -15.90 9.80 -12.28
N GLY A 283 -15.80 9.17 -11.08
CA GLY A 283 -14.55 9.02 -10.36
C GLY A 283 -13.49 8.26 -11.16
N LEU A 284 -13.87 7.17 -11.82
CA LEU A 284 -12.96 6.41 -12.69
C LEU A 284 -12.49 7.24 -13.89
N CYS A 285 -13.38 7.96 -14.57
CA CYS A 285 -13.01 8.84 -15.69
C CYS A 285 -12.07 9.96 -15.24
N ALA A 286 -12.34 10.58 -14.09
CA ALA A 286 -11.47 11.58 -13.50
C ALA A 286 -10.09 11.02 -13.13
N GLY A 287 -10.03 9.79 -12.60
CA GLY A 287 -8.76 9.10 -12.28
C GLY A 287 -7.92 8.81 -13.51
N MET A 288 -8.53 8.35 -14.60
CA MET A 288 -7.82 8.16 -15.88
C MET A 288 -7.26 9.48 -16.43
N ALA A 289 -8.08 10.55 -16.42
CA ALA A 289 -7.62 11.87 -16.84
C ALA A 289 -6.51 12.41 -15.94
N ALA A 290 -6.58 12.17 -14.63
CA ALA A 290 -5.54 12.52 -13.67
C ALA A 290 -4.20 11.85 -13.98
N ILE A 291 -4.20 10.54 -14.27
CA ILE A 291 -2.97 9.83 -14.67
C ILE A 291 -2.37 10.43 -15.94
N LEU A 292 -3.19 10.74 -16.95
CA LEU A 292 -2.71 11.37 -18.17
C LEU A 292 -2.04 12.72 -17.87
N LEU A 293 -2.67 13.58 -17.06
CA LEU A 293 -2.11 14.87 -16.65
C LEU A 293 -0.77 14.72 -15.88
N LEU A 294 -0.68 13.72 -14.99
CA LEU A 294 0.54 13.45 -14.22
C LEU A 294 1.69 12.99 -15.11
N CYS A 295 1.40 12.28 -16.20
CA CYS A 295 2.40 11.80 -17.15
C CYS A 295 2.82 12.86 -18.19
N ILE A 296 2.20 14.04 -18.24
CA ILE A 296 2.63 15.14 -19.10
C ILE A 296 3.94 15.71 -18.55
N GLN A 297 5.04 15.42 -19.26
CA GLN A 297 6.34 16.02 -18.95
C GLN A 297 6.38 17.44 -19.51
N SER A 298 6.97 18.37 -18.76
CA SER A 298 7.09 19.77 -19.15
C SER A 298 7.94 20.01 -20.43
N GLU A 299 8.61 18.97 -20.92
CA GLU A 299 9.44 19.05 -22.14
C GLU A 299 8.64 19.17 -23.44
N PHE A 300 7.33 18.89 -23.42
CA PHE A 300 6.47 19.08 -24.61
C PHE A 300 6.01 20.52 -24.83
N ILE A 301 6.41 21.46 -23.96
CA ILE A 301 6.00 22.88 -24.02
C ILE A 301 7.24 23.78 -23.88
N LYS A 302 8.24 23.56 -24.73
CA LYS A 302 9.28 24.55 -25.04
C LYS A 302 9.18 24.96 -26.48
#